data_ac5060e321e8fc0e7d605a25da78ec0c
#
_entry.id   ac5060e321e8fc0e7d605a25da78ec0c
#
_cell.length_a   1.000
_cell.length_b   1.000
_cell.length_c   1.000
_cell.angle_alpha   90.00
_cell.angle_beta   90.00
_cell.angle_gamma   90.00
#
_symmetry.space_group_name_H-M   'P 1'
#
loop_
_entity.id
_entity.type
_entity.pdbx_description
1 polymer ?
#
loop_
_entity_poly.entity_id
_entity_poly.type
_entity_poly.pdbx_seq_one_letter_code
_entity_poly.pdbx_strand_id
1 'polypeptide(L)'
;MAFTLPDDLAPELYPLAWLAGTWRGYGILTYGETVPEQAVYQEMTFDHDGGPYLRQTTTIWTVDATRSKNLDFEMPGLQGASLLAPAQIWSTETTYWRPVGQEQPDGAETTEPAEDDADTKGSGGPLVPVTQLELVSADPAGHVAVWEGWIQGPRAQVGTQAVGRARTAVPVEEMTRMFGLVGGDLMWTQDMAAFGQSEVTTYASGRLGRVDDLDDPAAQPGSALDPDEPEAESSISSSPASDDAEPTA
;
A
#
# COMPACT_ATOMS: atom_id res chain seq x y z
N MET A 1 -8.69 -16.83 -9.12
CA MET A 1 -8.17 -18.00 -8.35
C MET A 1 -8.97 -18.14 -7.07
N ALA A 2 -9.15 -19.34 -6.54
CA ALA A 2 -9.79 -19.52 -5.23
C ALA A 2 -8.77 -19.14 -4.16
N PHE A 3 -9.10 -18.19 -3.30
CA PHE A 3 -8.30 -17.84 -2.12
C PHE A 3 -8.30 -19.05 -1.16
N THR A 4 -7.13 -19.50 -0.77
CA THR A 4 -6.97 -20.55 0.25
C THR A 4 -6.65 -19.88 1.58
N LEU A 5 -7.52 -20.11 2.58
CA LEU A 5 -7.27 -19.63 3.93
C LEU A 5 -6.06 -20.38 4.51
N PRO A 6 -5.07 -19.67 5.10
CA PRO A 6 -3.98 -20.35 5.81
C PRO A 6 -4.52 -21.21 6.97
N ASP A 7 -4.04 -22.46 7.08
CA ASP A 7 -4.55 -23.46 8.04
C ASP A 7 -4.36 -23.06 9.50
N ASP A 8 -3.37 -22.20 9.79
CA ASP A 8 -2.97 -21.74 11.13
C ASP A 8 -3.38 -20.28 11.44
N LEU A 9 -4.23 -19.69 10.58
CA LEU A 9 -4.72 -18.34 10.79
C LEU A 9 -5.69 -18.29 11.98
N ALA A 10 -5.41 -17.42 12.97
CA ALA A 10 -6.28 -17.23 14.11
C ALA A 10 -7.71 -16.82 13.66
N PRO A 11 -8.77 -17.36 14.27
CA PRO A 11 -10.16 -17.07 13.84
C PRO A 11 -10.53 -15.58 13.84
N GLU A 12 -9.94 -14.81 14.75
CA GLU A 12 -10.12 -13.36 14.84
C GLU A 12 -9.68 -12.64 13.57
N LEU A 13 -8.74 -13.24 12.81
CA LEU A 13 -8.16 -12.69 11.59
C LEU A 13 -8.95 -13.03 10.31
N TYR A 14 -9.99 -13.85 10.37
CA TYR A 14 -10.76 -14.21 9.18
C TYR A 14 -11.25 -13.01 8.36
N PRO A 15 -11.67 -11.88 8.96
CA PRO A 15 -12.02 -10.70 8.18
C PRO A 15 -10.85 -10.10 7.39
N LEU A 16 -9.61 -10.32 7.85
CA LEU A 16 -8.36 -9.83 7.23
C LEU A 16 -7.71 -10.87 6.30
N ALA A 17 -8.23 -12.10 6.25
CA ALA A 17 -7.57 -13.22 5.58
C ALA A 17 -7.24 -12.93 4.09
N TRP A 18 -8.07 -12.13 3.41
CA TRP A 18 -7.84 -11.75 2.03
C TRP A 18 -6.59 -10.89 1.81
N LEU A 19 -6.05 -10.24 2.87
CA LEU A 19 -4.79 -9.50 2.83
C LEU A 19 -3.56 -10.43 2.92
N ALA A 20 -3.67 -11.57 3.62
CA ALA A 20 -2.53 -12.45 3.92
C ALA A 20 -1.76 -12.87 2.67
N GLY A 21 -0.42 -12.81 2.73
CA GLY A 21 0.50 -13.13 1.64
C GLY A 21 1.33 -11.94 1.19
N THR A 22 2.08 -12.14 0.09
CA THR A 22 2.94 -11.11 -0.51
C THR A 22 2.28 -10.52 -1.74
N TRP A 23 2.38 -9.21 -1.87
CA TRP A 23 1.82 -8.41 -2.94
C TRP A 23 2.90 -7.55 -3.55
N ARG A 24 3.03 -7.55 -4.87
CA ARG A 24 3.98 -6.73 -5.63
C ARG A 24 3.27 -5.93 -6.70
N GLY A 25 3.76 -4.73 -6.93
CA GLY A 25 3.12 -3.88 -7.92
C GLY A 25 3.79 -2.53 -8.08
N TYR A 26 3.01 -1.62 -8.56
CA TYR A 26 3.40 -0.27 -8.86
C TYR A 26 2.45 0.73 -8.21
N GLY A 27 2.86 1.98 -8.19
CA GLY A 27 2.03 3.07 -7.73
C GLY A 27 2.60 4.42 -8.07
N ILE A 28 2.02 5.43 -7.45
CA ILE A 28 2.43 6.83 -7.59
C ILE A 28 2.75 7.38 -6.20
N LEU A 29 3.83 8.15 -6.11
CA LEU A 29 4.09 9.08 -5.03
C LEU A 29 3.92 10.49 -5.54
N THR A 30 3.28 11.35 -4.74
CA THR A 30 3.15 12.78 -5.00
C THR A 30 2.82 13.52 -3.72
N TYR A 31 3.32 14.74 -3.53
CA TYR A 31 2.90 15.60 -2.41
C TYR A 31 3.17 17.07 -2.72
N GLY A 32 2.30 17.67 -3.48
CA GLY A 32 2.43 19.04 -3.92
C GLY A 32 3.78 19.32 -4.57
N GLU A 33 4.43 20.42 -4.15
CA GLU A 33 5.77 20.78 -4.64
C GLU A 33 6.90 20.06 -3.88
N THR A 34 6.59 19.40 -2.74
CA THR A 34 7.59 18.76 -1.87
C THR A 34 8.02 17.42 -2.42
N VAL A 35 7.08 16.63 -2.95
CA VAL A 35 7.35 15.34 -3.59
C VAL A 35 6.75 15.39 -5.00
N PRO A 36 7.56 15.61 -6.03
CA PRO A 36 7.10 15.55 -7.43
C PRO A 36 6.46 14.19 -7.73
N GLU A 37 5.42 14.21 -8.57
CA GLU A 37 4.77 12.99 -9.00
C GLU A 37 5.76 12.04 -9.69
N GLN A 38 5.82 10.80 -9.21
CA GLN A 38 6.70 9.78 -9.73
C GLN A 38 6.12 8.38 -9.58
N ALA A 39 6.40 7.53 -10.55
CA ALA A 39 6.11 6.11 -10.44
C ALA A 39 7.03 5.44 -9.41
N VAL A 40 6.50 4.43 -8.72
CA VAL A 40 7.24 3.64 -7.71
C VAL A 40 6.94 2.17 -7.86
N TYR A 41 7.92 1.34 -7.49
CA TYR A 41 7.70 -0.07 -7.24
C TYR A 41 7.33 -0.27 -5.77
N GLN A 42 6.43 -1.22 -5.50
CA GLN A 42 5.93 -1.47 -4.15
C GLN A 42 5.84 -2.96 -3.85
N GLU A 43 6.18 -3.31 -2.62
CA GLU A 43 5.95 -4.64 -2.05
C GLU A 43 5.27 -4.50 -0.69
N MET A 44 4.22 -5.29 -0.47
CA MET A 44 3.56 -5.44 0.82
C MET A 44 3.47 -6.91 1.18
N THR A 45 3.89 -7.26 2.37
CA THR A 45 3.71 -8.61 2.93
C THR A 45 2.84 -8.53 4.16
N PHE A 46 1.78 -9.34 4.18
CA PHE A 46 0.93 -9.53 5.35
C PHE A 46 1.14 -10.96 5.85
N ASP A 47 1.76 -11.08 6.99
CA ASP A 47 2.04 -12.37 7.63
C ASP A 47 1.47 -12.45 9.07
N HIS A 48 1.52 -13.63 9.68
CA HIS A 48 1.13 -13.89 11.05
C HIS A 48 2.02 -14.96 11.67
N ASP A 49 2.05 -15.01 12.98
CA ASP A 49 2.77 -16.00 13.77
C ASP A 49 1.85 -16.86 14.64
N GLY A 50 0.55 -16.90 14.27
CA GLY A 50 -0.50 -17.58 15.02
C GLY A 50 -1.17 -16.72 16.10
N GLY A 51 -0.70 -15.49 16.32
CA GLY A 51 -1.35 -14.52 17.19
C GLY A 51 -2.58 -13.85 16.53
N PRO A 52 -3.41 -13.13 17.32
CA PRO A 52 -4.65 -12.51 16.84
C PRO A 52 -4.38 -11.15 16.15
N TYR A 53 -3.35 -11.08 15.32
CA TYR A 53 -2.97 -9.90 14.53
C TYR A 53 -2.29 -10.31 13.23
N LEU A 54 -2.43 -9.48 12.18
CA LEU A 54 -1.55 -9.52 11.01
C LEU A 54 -0.43 -8.51 11.16
N ARG A 55 0.78 -8.88 10.75
CA ARG A 55 1.89 -7.97 10.58
C ARG A 55 2.00 -7.64 9.09
N GLN A 56 1.91 -6.35 8.76
CA GLN A 56 2.18 -5.82 7.42
C GLN A 56 3.58 -5.24 7.40
N THR A 57 4.37 -5.60 6.40
CA THR A 57 5.58 -4.88 6.03
C THR A 57 5.38 -4.28 4.65
N THR A 58 5.59 -2.99 4.53
CA THR A 58 5.50 -2.27 3.25
C THR A 58 6.85 -1.69 2.91
N THR A 59 7.31 -1.88 1.68
CA THR A 59 8.48 -1.18 1.15
C THR A 59 8.13 -0.55 -0.19
N ILE A 60 8.53 0.70 -0.36
CA ILE A 60 8.36 1.48 -1.59
C ILE A 60 9.75 1.84 -2.10
N TRP A 61 9.97 1.64 -3.39
CA TRP A 61 11.21 2.02 -4.08
C TRP A 61 10.92 3.06 -5.16
N THR A 62 11.80 4.02 -5.29
CA THR A 62 11.91 4.81 -6.52
C THR A 62 12.31 3.90 -7.65
N VAL A 63 12.05 4.29 -8.89
CA VAL A 63 12.42 3.51 -10.07
C VAL A 63 13.43 4.26 -10.91
N ASP A 64 14.32 3.51 -11.54
CA ASP A 64 15.23 4.03 -12.57
C ASP A 64 14.42 4.25 -13.85
N ALA A 65 14.16 5.51 -14.21
CA ALA A 65 13.38 5.85 -15.39
C ALA A 65 14.08 5.49 -16.71
N THR A 66 15.41 5.31 -16.69
CA THR A 66 16.16 4.96 -17.91
C THR A 66 16.08 3.47 -18.22
N ARG A 67 15.91 2.64 -17.21
CA ARG A 67 15.80 1.19 -17.30
C ARG A 67 14.36 0.69 -17.27
N SER A 68 13.45 1.47 -16.70
CA SER A 68 12.01 1.12 -16.63
C SER A 68 11.32 1.37 -17.95
N LYS A 69 10.35 0.51 -18.29
CA LYS A 69 9.47 0.72 -19.44
C LYS A 69 8.27 1.59 -19.07
N ASN A 70 7.60 2.15 -20.07
CA ASN A 70 6.38 2.93 -19.87
C ASN A 70 5.32 2.10 -19.16
N LEU A 71 4.75 2.68 -18.10
CA LEU A 71 3.75 2.08 -17.25
C LEU A 71 2.35 2.55 -17.71
N ASP A 72 1.46 1.59 -17.96
CA ASP A 72 0.03 1.85 -18.07
C ASP A 72 -0.60 1.54 -16.71
N PHE A 73 -1.18 2.57 -16.09
CA PHE A 73 -1.77 2.46 -14.74
C PHE A 73 -3.06 1.62 -14.69
N GLU A 74 -3.55 1.14 -15.82
CA GLU A 74 -4.69 0.21 -15.88
C GLU A 74 -4.26 -1.26 -15.90
N MET A 75 -2.97 -1.56 -16.13
CA MET A 75 -2.49 -2.94 -16.18
C MET A 75 -2.50 -3.64 -14.81
N PRO A 76 -2.57 -4.98 -14.75
CA PRO A 76 -2.47 -5.75 -13.52
C PRO A 76 -1.19 -5.44 -12.73
N GLY A 77 -1.26 -5.52 -11.39
CA GLY A 77 -0.17 -5.13 -10.49
C GLY A 77 1.15 -5.82 -10.79
N LEU A 78 1.18 -7.16 -10.93
CA LEU A 78 2.41 -7.89 -11.24
C LEU A 78 2.97 -7.55 -12.62
N GLN A 79 2.10 -7.33 -13.60
CA GLN A 79 2.53 -6.93 -14.93
C GLN A 79 3.22 -5.56 -14.90
N GLY A 80 2.67 -4.59 -14.16
CA GLY A 80 3.31 -3.29 -13.98
C GLY A 80 4.63 -3.41 -13.24
N ALA A 81 4.71 -4.22 -12.18
CA ALA A 81 5.93 -4.49 -11.45
C ALA A 81 7.06 -5.02 -12.34
N SER A 82 6.74 -5.90 -13.30
CA SER A 82 7.72 -6.49 -14.22
C SER A 82 8.37 -5.48 -15.17
N LEU A 83 7.75 -4.31 -15.37
CA LEU A 83 8.25 -3.24 -16.23
C LEU A 83 9.10 -2.20 -15.48
N LEU A 84 9.21 -2.30 -14.17
CA LEU A 84 9.90 -1.31 -13.34
C LEU A 84 11.24 -1.84 -12.84
N ALA A 85 12.28 -1.03 -12.93
CA ALA A 85 13.59 -1.27 -12.32
C ALA A 85 13.68 -0.54 -10.97
N PRO A 86 13.50 -1.22 -9.82
CA PRO A 86 13.65 -0.57 -8.52
C PRO A 86 15.07 0.00 -8.37
N ALA A 87 15.16 1.22 -7.81
CA ALA A 87 16.44 1.91 -7.60
C ALA A 87 16.74 2.03 -6.10
N GLN A 88 16.18 3.01 -5.42
CA GLN A 88 16.44 3.28 -4.01
C GLN A 88 15.18 3.06 -3.18
N ILE A 89 15.37 2.57 -1.94
CA ILE A 89 14.26 2.52 -0.98
C ILE A 89 13.84 3.96 -0.67
N TRP A 90 12.59 4.27 -0.96
CA TRP A 90 11.96 5.52 -0.58
C TRP A 90 11.48 5.46 0.86
N SER A 91 10.75 4.41 1.20
CA SER A 91 10.22 4.21 2.56
C SER A 91 10.03 2.72 2.85
N THR A 92 10.07 2.39 4.12
CA THR A 92 9.61 1.09 4.65
C THR A 92 8.82 1.34 5.93
N GLU A 93 7.84 0.48 6.20
CA GLU A 93 7.00 0.57 7.38
C GLU A 93 6.59 -0.82 7.84
N THR A 94 6.47 -1.01 9.15
CA THR A 94 5.83 -2.18 9.75
C THR A 94 4.57 -1.75 10.48
N THR A 95 3.45 -2.44 10.21
CA THR A 95 2.14 -2.18 10.81
C THR A 95 1.55 -3.47 11.36
N TYR A 96 1.00 -3.44 12.57
CA TYR A 96 0.24 -4.54 13.18
C TYR A 96 -1.24 -4.22 13.10
N TRP A 97 -2.01 -5.14 12.51
CA TRP A 97 -3.45 -5.04 12.30
C TRP A 97 -4.17 -5.92 13.31
N ARG A 98 -5.01 -5.36 14.13
CA ARG A 98 -5.75 -6.07 15.16
C ARG A 98 -7.26 -5.83 15.03
N PRO A 99 -8.06 -6.86 14.77
CA PRO A 99 -9.52 -6.80 14.92
C PRO A 99 -9.88 -6.64 16.41
N VAL A 100 -10.77 -5.69 16.74
CA VAL A 100 -11.12 -5.39 18.14
C VAL A 100 -12.61 -5.55 18.44
N GLY A 101 -13.44 -5.73 17.44
CA GLY A 101 -14.87 -5.93 17.60
C GLY A 101 -15.58 -6.12 16.28
N GLN A 102 -16.81 -6.62 16.33
CA GLN A 102 -17.69 -6.70 15.17
C GLN A 102 -18.97 -5.93 15.47
N GLU A 103 -19.36 -5.07 14.55
CA GLU A 103 -20.65 -4.40 14.56
C GLU A 103 -21.53 -5.02 13.49
N GLN A 104 -22.74 -5.43 13.86
CA GLN A 104 -23.72 -5.79 12.86
C GLN A 104 -24.27 -4.49 12.25
N PRO A 105 -24.43 -4.42 10.90
CA PRO A 105 -25.08 -3.27 10.28
C PRO A 105 -26.46 -3.06 10.90
N ASP A 106 -26.78 -1.83 11.31
CA ASP A 106 -28.11 -1.45 11.76
C ASP A 106 -29.15 -1.83 10.70
N GLY A 107 -30.07 -2.72 11.03
CA GLY A 107 -31.10 -3.22 10.12
C GLY A 107 -31.25 -4.74 10.06
N ALA A 108 -30.40 -5.51 10.72
CA ALA A 108 -30.62 -6.94 10.95
C ALA A 108 -31.50 -7.16 12.17
N GLU A 109 -32.75 -6.67 12.16
CA GLU A 109 -33.77 -7.23 13.03
C GLU A 109 -33.94 -8.70 12.66
N THR A 110 -33.69 -9.58 13.61
CA THR A 110 -34.11 -10.98 13.59
C THR A 110 -35.62 -11.02 13.47
N THR A 111 -36.12 -10.90 12.25
CA THR A 111 -37.51 -11.23 11.96
C THR A 111 -37.61 -12.75 12.00
N GLU A 112 -38.27 -13.29 13.05
CA GLU A 112 -38.78 -14.66 13.03
C GLU A 112 -39.54 -14.88 11.73
N PRO A 113 -39.52 -16.08 11.13
CA PRO A 113 -40.17 -16.33 9.85
C PRO A 113 -41.68 -16.13 9.99
N ALA A 114 -42.19 -15.00 9.52
CA ALA A 114 -43.59 -14.85 9.21
C ALA A 114 -43.88 -15.60 7.90
N GLU A 115 -44.83 -16.53 7.99
CA GLU A 115 -45.32 -17.32 6.87
C GLU A 115 -45.97 -16.40 5.81
N ASP A 116 -45.65 -16.73 4.53
CA ASP A 116 -46.34 -16.32 3.31
C ASP A 116 -46.56 -14.82 3.03
N ASP A 117 -45.67 -14.27 2.19
CA ASP A 117 -46.12 -13.46 1.05
C ASP A 117 -45.03 -13.48 -0.06
N ALA A 118 -45.35 -14.19 -1.11
CA ALA A 118 -44.56 -14.23 -2.34
C ALA A 118 -44.85 -12.97 -3.15
N ASP A 119 -43.98 -11.99 -3.11
CA ASP A 119 -43.62 -11.05 -4.21
C ASP A 119 -42.95 -9.78 -3.66
N THR A 120 -41.72 -9.89 -3.17
CA THR A 120 -40.82 -8.73 -3.17
C THR A 120 -39.37 -9.24 -3.33
N LYS A 121 -38.88 -9.30 -4.56
CA LYS A 121 -37.46 -9.50 -4.85
C LYS A 121 -36.68 -8.27 -4.41
N GLY A 122 -36.44 -8.12 -3.11
CA GLY A 122 -35.38 -7.29 -2.57
C GLY A 122 -34.04 -8.05 -2.72
N SER A 123 -33.08 -7.48 -3.42
CA SER A 123 -31.73 -8.03 -3.55
C SER A 123 -30.95 -7.86 -2.24
N GLY A 124 -31.36 -8.55 -1.19
CA GLY A 124 -30.65 -8.63 0.08
C GLY A 124 -29.70 -9.82 0.03
N GLY A 125 -28.46 -9.61 -0.45
CA GLY A 125 -27.38 -10.54 -0.16
C GLY A 125 -27.08 -10.55 1.35
N PRO A 126 -26.41 -11.60 1.88
CA PRO A 126 -26.04 -11.63 3.29
C PRO A 126 -25.24 -10.38 3.65
N LEU A 127 -25.68 -9.67 4.68
CA LEU A 127 -24.98 -8.49 5.18
C LEU A 127 -23.62 -8.93 5.74
N VAL A 128 -22.54 -8.47 5.12
CA VAL A 128 -21.18 -8.71 5.61
C VAL A 128 -20.98 -7.83 6.85
N PRO A 129 -20.64 -8.42 8.02
CA PRO A 129 -20.43 -7.64 9.23
C PRO A 129 -19.27 -6.67 9.06
N VAL A 130 -19.35 -5.52 9.73
CA VAL A 130 -18.25 -4.57 9.86
C VAL A 130 -17.38 -5.02 11.04
N THR A 131 -16.09 -5.19 10.82
CA THR A 131 -15.12 -5.47 11.88
C THR A 131 -14.33 -4.21 12.17
N GLN A 132 -14.29 -3.80 13.44
CA GLN A 132 -13.50 -2.66 13.90
C GLN A 132 -12.02 -3.07 13.97
N LEU A 133 -11.15 -2.14 13.62
CA LEU A 133 -9.71 -2.33 13.56
C LEU A 133 -8.98 -1.31 14.41
N GLU A 134 -7.95 -1.77 15.10
CA GLU A 134 -6.88 -0.93 15.64
C GLU A 134 -5.55 -1.35 15.03
N LEU A 135 -4.73 -0.37 14.64
CA LEU A 135 -3.42 -0.64 14.08
C LEU A 135 -2.36 0.18 14.82
N VAL A 136 -1.14 -0.37 14.83
CA VAL A 136 0.06 0.35 15.28
C VAL A 136 1.12 0.22 14.21
N SER A 137 1.68 1.35 13.76
CA SER A 137 2.74 1.36 12.76
C SER A 137 3.99 2.07 13.23
N ALA A 138 5.12 1.70 12.62
CA ALA A 138 6.41 2.38 12.81
C ALA A 138 7.23 2.35 11.52
N ASP A 139 7.96 3.45 11.27
CA ASP A 139 8.87 3.60 10.15
C ASP A 139 10.29 4.05 10.60
N PRO A 140 11.35 3.79 9.81
CA PRO A 140 12.70 4.23 10.13
C PRO A 140 12.92 5.74 9.90
N ALA A 141 11.97 6.47 9.28
CA ALA A 141 11.99 7.92 9.22
C ALA A 141 11.67 8.55 10.58
N GLY A 142 11.20 7.73 11.52
CA GLY A 142 11.02 8.09 12.92
C GLY A 142 9.59 8.42 13.29
N HIS A 143 8.61 7.87 12.60
CA HIS A 143 7.20 7.97 12.99
C HIS A 143 6.71 6.69 13.65
N VAL A 144 5.82 6.85 14.61
CA VAL A 144 4.97 5.80 15.15
C VAL A 144 3.53 6.32 15.16
N ALA A 145 2.58 5.49 14.73
CA ALA A 145 1.20 5.91 14.65
C ALA A 145 0.24 4.85 15.20
N VAL A 146 -0.83 5.32 15.83
CA VAL A 146 -1.99 4.52 16.22
C VAL A 146 -3.12 4.88 15.28
N TRP A 147 -3.77 3.84 14.75
CA TRP A 147 -4.83 3.97 13.77
C TRP A 147 -6.08 3.27 14.26
N GLU A 148 -7.22 3.79 13.89
CA GLU A 148 -8.51 3.15 14.05
C GLU A 148 -9.25 3.13 12.71
N GLY A 149 -10.15 2.18 12.56
CA GLY A 149 -10.96 2.07 11.38
C GLY A 149 -11.75 0.77 11.32
N TRP A 150 -12.04 0.34 10.11
CA TRP A 150 -12.92 -0.79 9.89
C TRP A 150 -12.52 -1.59 8.64
N ILE A 151 -12.99 -2.83 8.63
CA ILE A 151 -12.98 -3.70 7.45
C ILE A 151 -14.36 -4.31 7.22
N GLN A 152 -14.80 -4.32 5.97
CA GLN A 152 -16.04 -4.94 5.54
C GLN A 152 -15.84 -5.60 4.18
N GLY A 153 -15.95 -6.92 4.14
CA GLY A 153 -15.59 -7.68 2.94
C GLY A 153 -14.16 -7.37 2.52
N PRO A 154 -13.89 -7.21 1.21
CA PRO A 154 -12.53 -6.95 0.72
C PRO A 154 -12.20 -5.45 0.68
N ARG A 155 -12.65 -4.68 1.66
CA ARG A 155 -12.36 -3.25 1.81
C ARG A 155 -12.06 -2.90 3.25
N ALA A 156 -10.97 -2.15 3.48
CA ALA A 156 -10.60 -1.59 4.77
C ALA A 156 -10.31 -0.10 4.65
N GLN A 157 -10.66 0.65 5.71
CA GLN A 157 -10.34 2.07 5.81
C GLN A 157 -9.90 2.37 7.25
N VAL A 158 -8.80 3.09 7.38
CA VAL A 158 -8.22 3.46 8.68
C VAL A 158 -7.72 4.90 8.66
N GLY A 159 -7.76 5.55 9.81
CA GLY A 159 -7.24 6.90 10.03
C GLY A 159 -6.45 6.97 11.32
N THR A 160 -5.44 7.85 11.39
CA THR A 160 -4.63 8.02 12.59
C THR A 160 -5.40 8.68 13.71
N GLN A 161 -5.28 8.13 14.92
CA GLN A 161 -5.75 8.72 16.17
C GLN A 161 -4.61 9.49 16.87
N ALA A 162 -3.38 9.04 16.66
CA ALA A 162 -2.19 9.69 17.19
C ALA A 162 -0.99 9.41 16.29
N VAL A 163 -0.16 10.42 16.08
CA VAL A 163 1.14 10.30 15.42
C VAL A 163 2.23 10.81 16.36
N GLY A 164 3.10 9.90 16.79
CA GLY A 164 4.33 10.21 17.50
C GLY A 164 5.49 10.31 16.53
N ARG A 165 6.48 11.19 16.82
CA ARG A 165 7.64 11.33 15.95
C ARG A 165 8.94 11.55 16.70
N ALA A 166 10.03 11.07 16.14
CA ALA A 166 11.38 11.42 16.56
C ALA A 166 11.64 12.92 16.29
N ARG A 167 12.58 13.51 17.02
CA ARG A 167 12.90 14.93 16.92
C ARG A 167 13.29 15.39 15.50
N THR A 168 13.88 14.50 14.72
CA THR A 168 14.37 14.77 13.36
C THR A 168 13.37 14.39 12.27
N ALA A 169 12.27 13.70 12.63
CA ALA A 169 11.25 13.31 11.68
C ALA A 169 10.40 14.51 11.24
N VAL A 170 9.94 14.47 10.01
CA VAL A 170 9.03 15.48 9.44
C VAL A 170 7.72 15.49 10.22
N PRO A 171 7.14 16.65 10.56
CA PRO A 171 5.80 16.69 11.14
C PRO A 171 4.76 16.10 10.20
N VAL A 172 3.99 15.16 10.73
CA VAL A 172 2.79 14.58 10.11
C VAL A 172 1.66 14.75 11.12
N GLU A 173 0.56 15.35 10.69
CA GLU A 173 -0.55 15.68 11.57
C GLU A 173 -1.65 14.62 11.49
N GLU A 174 -1.97 14.17 10.29
CA GLU A 174 -3.02 13.20 10.03
C GLU A 174 -2.65 12.33 8.83
N MET A 175 -3.05 11.06 8.91
CA MET A 175 -2.98 10.14 7.78
C MET A 175 -4.25 9.30 7.72
N THR A 176 -4.71 9.01 6.50
CA THR A 176 -5.75 8.01 6.25
C THR A 176 -5.28 7.01 5.21
N ARG A 177 -5.77 5.79 5.30
CA ARG A 177 -5.49 4.72 4.31
C ARG A 177 -6.76 4.01 3.93
N MET A 178 -6.85 3.64 2.67
CA MET A 178 -7.87 2.76 2.15
C MET A 178 -7.22 1.60 1.41
N PHE A 179 -7.77 0.41 1.62
CA PHE A 179 -7.38 -0.81 0.93
C PHE A 179 -8.62 -1.46 0.32
N GLY A 180 -8.47 -2.06 -0.85
CA GLY A 180 -9.55 -2.79 -1.50
C GLY A 180 -9.05 -3.80 -2.51
N LEU A 181 -9.76 -4.92 -2.65
CA LEU A 181 -9.47 -5.93 -3.67
C LEU A 181 -10.31 -5.65 -4.90
N VAL A 182 -9.68 -5.34 -6.02
CA VAL A 182 -10.34 -5.00 -7.29
C VAL A 182 -9.74 -5.84 -8.42
N GLY A 183 -10.57 -6.71 -9.01
CA GLY A 183 -10.12 -7.57 -10.10
C GLY A 183 -9.03 -8.58 -9.73
N GLY A 184 -8.83 -8.85 -8.44
CA GLY A 184 -7.78 -9.72 -7.92
C GLY A 184 -6.52 -8.98 -7.47
N ASP A 185 -6.40 -7.69 -7.77
CA ASP A 185 -5.30 -6.84 -7.30
C ASP A 185 -5.68 -6.11 -6.00
N LEU A 186 -4.70 -5.93 -5.13
CA LEU A 186 -4.79 -5.06 -3.96
C LEU A 186 -4.58 -3.61 -4.40
N MET A 187 -5.63 -2.81 -4.29
CA MET A 187 -5.57 -1.36 -4.49
C MET A 187 -5.47 -0.69 -3.13
N TRP A 188 -4.63 0.33 -3.01
CA TRP A 188 -4.54 1.11 -1.79
C TRP A 188 -4.19 2.57 -2.07
N THR A 189 -4.56 3.43 -1.11
CA THR A 189 -4.18 4.84 -1.09
C THR A 189 -3.77 5.25 0.31
N GLN A 190 -2.90 6.23 0.41
CA GLN A 190 -2.60 6.97 1.63
C GLN A 190 -2.73 8.45 1.34
N ASP A 191 -3.57 9.10 2.11
CA ASP A 191 -3.65 10.55 2.17
C ASP A 191 -3.03 11.04 3.48
N MET A 192 -2.45 12.24 3.49
CA MET A 192 -1.86 12.80 4.71
C MET A 192 -1.87 14.32 4.72
N ALA A 193 -1.83 14.89 5.94
CA ALA A 193 -1.50 16.27 6.20
C ALA A 193 -0.09 16.33 6.81
N ALA A 194 0.88 16.86 6.07
CA ALA A 194 2.29 16.87 6.46
C ALA A 194 3.02 18.09 5.88
N PHE A 195 4.30 18.26 6.22
CA PHE A 195 5.16 19.35 5.73
C PHE A 195 4.58 20.75 5.98
N GLY A 196 3.80 20.90 7.06
CA GLY A 196 3.15 22.18 7.41
C GLY A 196 1.87 22.49 6.63
N GLN A 197 1.37 21.56 5.84
CA GLN A 197 0.06 21.62 5.19
C GLN A 197 -0.99 21.02 6.13
N SER A 198 -2.12 21.69 6.29
CA SER A 198 -3.25 21.22 7.11
C SER A 198 -4.32 20.48 6.29
N GLU A 199 -4.25 20.57 4.97
CA GLU A 199 -5.15 19.86 4.08
C GLU A 199 -4.63 18.44 3.83
N VAL A 200 -5.51 17.46 4.00
CA VAL A 200 -5.21 16.05 3.72
C VAL A 200 -5.24 15.86 2.22
N THR A 201 -4.11 15.47 1.64
CA THR A 201 -3.97 15.22 0.21
C THR A 201 -3.33 13.85 -0.04
N THR A 202 -3.57 13.27 -1.20
CA THR A 202 -3.01 11.97 -1.57
C THR A 202 -1.49 12.06 -1.65
N TYR A 203 -0.83 11.18 -0.89
CA TYR A 203 0.62 11.03 -0.86
C TYR A 203 1.09 9.83 -1.67
N ALA A 204 0.42 8.70 -1.51
CA ALA A 204 0.79 7.46 -2.15
C ALA A 204 -0.44 6.68 -2.59
N SER A 205 -0.29 5.96 -3.69
CA SER A 205 -1.26 4.97 -4.13
C SER A 205 -0.55 3.77 -4.72
N GLY A 206 -1.26 2.64 -4.85
CA GLY A 206 -0.67 1.46 -5.46
C GLY A 206 -1.71 0.47 -5.94
N ARG A 207 -1.27 -0.33 -6.91
CA ARG A 207 -1.94 -1.49 -7.45
C ARG A 207 -0.97 -2.66 -7.45
N LEU A 208 -1.26 -3.67 -6.64
CA LEU A 208 -0.37 -4.79 -6.40
C LEU A 208 -1.09 -6.12 -6.69
N GLY A 209 -0.45 -6.99 -7.45
CA GLY A 209 -0.91 -8.36 -7.65
C GLY A 209 -0.34 -9.28 -6.57
N ARG A 210 -1.08 -10.34 -6.24
CA ARG A 210 -0.63 -11.36 -5.29
C ARG A 210 0.49 -12.19 -5.90
N VAL A 211 1.53 -12.46 -5.12
CA VAL A 211 2.62 -13.36 -5.48
C VAL A 211 2.30 -14.72 -4.87
N ASP A 212 1.97 -15.69 -5.73
CA ASP A 212 1.65 -17.05 -5.29
C ASP A 212 2.92 -17.88 -5.05
N ASP A 213 3.99 -17.59 -5.80
CA ASP A 213 5.32 -18.19 -5.67
C ASP A 213 6.38 -17.08 -5.63
N LEU A 214 7.08 -16.95 -4.50
CA LEU A 214 8.12 -15.93 -4.33
C LEU A 214 9.34 -16.16 -5.22
N ASP A 215 9.57 -17.39 -5.63
CA ASP A 215 10.67 -17.79 -6.51
C ASP A 215 10.30 -17.72 -8.00
N ASP A 216 9.03 -17.41 -8.34
CA ASP A 216 8.61 -17.25 -9.73
C ASP A 216 9.36 -16.06 -10.37
N PRO A 217 10.21 -16.31 -11.39
CA PRO A 217 10.92 -15.24 -12.09
C PRO A 217 10.00 -14.17 -12.68
N ALA A 218 8.79 -14.55 -13.12
CA ALA A 218 7.82 -13.61 -13.70
C ALA A 218 7.22 -12.64 -12.66
N ALA A 219 7.25 -13.01 -11.37
CA ALA A 219 6.79 -12.18 -10.27
C ALA A 219 7.88 -11.23 -9.72
N GLN A 220 9.11 -11.31 -10.26
CA GLN A 220 10.18 -10.44 -9.84
C GLN A 220 10.07 -9.05 -10.49
N PRO A 221 10.47 -7.98 -9.77
CA PRO A 221 10.50 -6.64 -10.35
C PRO A 221 11.47 -6.60 -11.53
N GLY A 222 11.08 -5.89 -12.58
CA GLY A 222 11.90 -5.76 -13.78
C GLY A 222 12.07 -7.03 -14.61
N SER A 223 11.30 -8.09 -14.35
CA SER A 223 11.44 -9.37 -15.09
C SER A 223 11.13 -9.25 -16.60
N ALA A 224 10.42 -8.23 -17.02
CA ALA A 224 10.15 -7.93 -18.43
C ALA A 224 11.15 -6.92 -19.04
N LEU A 225 12.17 -6.49 -18.29
CA LEU A 225 13.24 -5.64 -18.79
C LEU A 225 14.31 -6.49 -19.50
N ASP A 226 14.94 -5.91 -20.50
CA ASP A 226 16.03 -6.59 -21.20
C ASP A 226 17.31 -6.53 -20.34
N PRO A 227 17.91 -7.68 -19.96
CA PRO A 227 19.12 -7.68 -19.14
C PRO A 227 20.35 -7.10 -19.87
N ASP A 228 20.33 -7.05 -21.21
CA ASP A 228 21.41 -6.59 -22.05
C ASP A 228 21.26 -5.11 -22.51
N GLU A 229 20.20 -4.40 -22.09
CA GLU A 229 20.04 -2.99 -22.42
C GLU A 229 21.09 -2.17 -21.66
N PRO A 230 22.06 -1.49 -22.34
CA PRO A 230 23.18 -0.82 -21.69
C PRO A 230 22.65 0.32 -20.80
N GLU A 231 23.23 0.44 -19.61
CA GLU A 231 23.01 1.62 -18.76
C GLU A 231 23.31 2.87 -19.60
N ALA A 232 22.30 3.76 -19.73
CA ALA A 232 22.53 5.03 -20.40
C ALA A 232 23.61 5.79 -19.62
N GLU A 233 24.80 5.89 -20.20
CA GLU A 233 25.91 6.63 -19.59
C GLU A 233 25.41 8.03 -19.22
N SER A 234 25.35 8.31 -17.92
CA SER A 234 25.11 9.65 -17.42
C SER A 234 26.30 10.51 -17.85
N SER A 235 26.15 11.19 -18.97
CA SER A 235 27.11 12.21 -19.41
C SER A 235 27.07 13.37 -18.42
N ILE A 236 27.81 13.23 -17.34
CA ILE A 236 28.22 14.35 -16.50
C ILE A 236 29.19 15.16 -17.38
N SER A 237 28.68 16.13 -18.11
CA SER A 237 29.46 17.16 -18.75
C SER A 237 30.18 17.96 -17.67
N SER A 238 31.42 17.56 -17.39
CA SER A 238 32.34 18.39 -16.64
C SER A 238 32.73 19.56 -17.52
N SER A 239 32.10 20.73 -17.36
CA SER A 239 32.63 21.98 -17.88
C SER A 239 33.98 22.27 -17.23
N PRO A 240 35.02 22.54 -18.02
CA PRO A 240 36.28 22.95 -17.45
C PRO A 240 36.15 24.37 -16.87
N ALA A 241 36.50 24.48 -15.59
CA ALA A 241 36.69 25.78 -14.96
C ALA A 241 37.76 26.55 -15.72
N SER A 242 37.40 27.68 -16.30
CA SER A 242 38.34 28.67 -16.81
C SER A 242 39.02 29.37 -15.63
N ASP A 243 40.27 28.99 -15.43
CA ASP A 243 41.22 29.66 -14.56
C ASP A 243 41.79 30.83 -15.34
N ASP A 244 41.36 32.04 -15.06
CA ASP A 244 41.99 33.30 -15.49
C ASP A 244 41.77 34.35 -14.39
N ALA A 245 42.72 34.41 -13.46
CA ALA A 245 42.91 35.56 -12.60
C ALA A 245 44.41 35.93 -12.64
N GLU A 246 44.76 36.86 -13.53
CA GLU A 246 46.02 37.58 -13.45
C GLU A 246 45.97 38.58 -12.30
N PRO A 247 47.08 38.78 -11.54
CA PRO A 247 47.20 39.85 -10.59
C PRO A 247 47.88 41.06 -11.22
N THR A 248 47.27 42.20 -11.23
CA THR A 248 47.96 43.49 -11.46
C THR A 248 48.05 44.30 -10.19
N ALA A 249 49.29 44.62 -9.86
CA ALA A 249 49.94 45.74 -9.14
C ALA A 249 49.08 46.56 -8.19
#